data_b6b37c35b4e8eaff4e8b4f4999b29cdf
#
_entry.id   b6b37c35b4e8eaff4e8b4f4999b29cdf
#
_cell.length_a   1.000
_cell.length_b   1.000
_cell.length_c   1.000
_cell.angle_alpha   90.00
_cell.angle_beta   90.00
_cell.angle_gamma   90.00
#
_symmetry.space_group_name_H-M   'P 1'
#
loop_
_entity.id
_entity.type
_entity.pdbx_description
1 polymer ?
#
loop_
_entity_poly.entity_id
_entity_poly.type
_entity_poly.pdbx_seq_one_letter_code
_entity_poly.pdbx_strand_id
1 'polypeptide(L)'
;VYRALITAVAAAALVFGGAVPATAHTSPSVPGAPTAVRVTGDADSATLTWRGPKHGAEVTGWKVAVAAVANRHDHQVHRLHPRARSDRFEDLSPATTYRFSVRALGHRGTGRTVTLRWTSPSAPEPETTQSLFALDGNGAVVRFADSGSGAKTVVATDGEGFAANADGDVFTPSADGTEILRDPADGSGISIIASGLHLTPDLRSDAEGNLYWVDSATGAVQKLSVGTSTPKVVLDLGGKAVGSDERFWTVTPDGKVVVLGGTVSQPYVKGTGIAPRTFTGPGGSTVGYPAGVLADSRGNVYVDIRSPGAAGSWIWYQLKPGATELTKIEPRYAFEYAAANADGFSLLQSAEFCPAPSEYPTSPTGCKIDRGIPDKLVVGSGGTSTVPVTGLTAGSRGEHLGAASADGDVFVSIDSGPSVGLWKVPAAGGAAQQLDAAQYSRLLVI
;
A
#
# COMPACT_ATOMS: atom_id res chain seq x y z
N VAL A 1 -3.65 70.79 -26.49
CA VAL A 1 -4.04 71.97 -27.30
C VAL A 1 -5.55 71.92 -27.53
N TYR A 2 -6.27 72.94 -26.95
CA TYR A 2 -7.53 73.49 -27.31
C TYR A 2 -8.86 72.71 -27.18
N ARG A 3 -9.68 73.12 -26.24
CA ARG A 3 -10.81 74.05 -26.10
C ARG A 3 -12.14 73.40 -26.44
N ALA A 4 -13.03 73.24 -25.51
CA ALA A 4 -14.01 74.17 -24.90
C ALA A 4 -15.07 74.73 -25.91
N LEU A 5 -16.33 74.43 -25.64
CA LEU A 5 -17.33 75.48 -25.52
C LEU A 5 -18.67 74.91 -25.03
N ILE A 6 -19.19 75.67 -24.09
CA ILE A 6 -20.46 75.71 -23.40
C ILE A 6 -21.60 76.10 -24.34
N THR A 7 -22.82 75.56 -24.16
CA THR A 7 -24.01 76.40 -24.27
C THR A 7 -25.14 75.84 -23.41
N ALA A 8 -25.63 76.69 -22.52
CA ALA A 8 -26.84 76.54 -21.73
C ALA A 8 -28.03 77.06 -22.49
N VAL A 9 -29.22 76.53 -22.30
CA VAL A 9 -30.51 77.27 -22.37
C VAL A 9 -31.63 76.51 -21.64
N ALA A 10 -32.13 77.16 -20.60
CA ALA A 10 -33.48 77.42 -20.19
C ALA A 10 -34.49 76.29 -19.86
N ALA A 11 -35.02 76.46 -18.69
CA ALA A 11 -36.13 75.84 -18.01
C ALA A 11 -37.48 75.97 -18.68
N ALA A 12 -38.29 74.90 -18.56
CA ALA A 12 -39.75 75.06 -18.52
C ALA A 12 -40.30 74.04 -17.53
N ALA A 13 -40.82 74.53 -16.43
CA ALA A 13 -41.52 73.72 -15.42
C ALA A 13 -42.92 73.38 -15.95
N LEU A 14 -43.26 72.13 -16.11
CA LEU A 14 -44.63 71.66 -16.24
C LEU A 14 -44.89 70.68 -15.08
N VAL A 15 -45.70 71.14 -14.15
CA VAL A 15 -46.25 70.31 -13.08
C VAL A 15 -47.33 69.41 -13.69
N PHE A 16 -46.99 68.13 -13.90
CA PHE A 16 -48.01 67.13 -14.10
C PHE A 16 -48.06 66.27 -12.85
N GLY A 17 -49.20 66.23 -12.20
CA GLY A 17 -49.52 65.27 -11.17
C GLY A 17 -49.43 63.85 -11.72
N GLY A 18 -48.30 63.24 -11.52
CA GLY A 18 -48.09 61.86 -11.86
C GLY A 18 -48.67 60.95 -10.78
N ALA A 19 -49.70 60.20 -11.08
CA ALA A 19 -50.13 59.08 -10.31
C ALA A 19 -48.94 58.16 -10.15
N VAL A 20 -48.51 57.87 -8.91
CA VAL A 20 -47.48 56.90 -8.58
C VAL A 20 -48.03 55.52 -9.04
N PRO A 21 -47.40 54.86 -10.01
CA PRO A 21 -47.87 53.51 -10.34
C PRO A 21 -47.63 52.62 -9.09
N ALA A 22 -48.74 52.12 -8.55
CA ALA A 22 -48.67 51.07 -7.55
C ALA A 22 -47.90 49.90 -8.20
N THR A 23 -46.66 49.74 -7.81
CA THR A 23 -45.90 48.53 -8.17
C THR A 23 -46.65 47.36 -7.56
N ALA A 24 -47.43 46.66 -8.39
CA ALA A 24 -48.03 45.41 -8.03
C ALA A 24 -46.87 44.46 -7.70
N HIS A 25 -46.62 44.22 -6.41
CA HIS A 25 -45.77 43.17 -5.95
C HIS A 25 -46.45 41.84 -6.39
N THR A 26 -46.12 41.37 -7.57
CA THR A 26 -46.53 40.05 -7.99
C THR A 26 -45.79 39.06 -7.07
N SER A 27 -46.55 38.49 -6.12
CA SER A 27 -46.02 37.39 -5.27
C SER A 27 -45.46 36.31 -6.18
N PRO A 28 -44.23 35.87 -5.97
CA PRO A 28 -43.64 34.84 -6.84
C PRO A 28 -44.52 33.62 -6.87
N SER A 29 -44.85 33.12 -8.05
CA SER A 29 -45.77 32.01 -8.25
C SER A 29 -45.18 30.66 -7.89
N VAL A 30 -43.87 30.55 -7.78
CA VAL A 30 -43.13 29.33 -7.48
C VAL A 30 -42.05 29.57 -6.39
N PRO A 31 -41.69 28.56 -5.63
CA PRO A 31 -40.59 28.65 -4.66
C PRO A 31 -39.26 28.98 -5.31
N GLY A 32 -38.39 29.66 -4.58
CA GLY A 32 -37.01 29.89 -5.00
C GLY A 32 -36.16 28.62 -4.98
N ALA A 33 -34.91 28.78 -5.41
CA ALA A 33 -33.95 27.69 -5.33
C ALA A 33 -33.51 27.40 -3.89
N PRO A 34 -33.27 26.16 -3.48
CA PRO A 34 -32.61 25.85 -2.22
C PRO A 34 -31.22 26.45 -2.15
N THR A 35 -30.74 26.73 -0.94
CA THR A 35 -29.45 27.36 -0.68
C THR A 35 -28.59 26.49 0.20
N ALA A 36 -27.26 26.74 0.26
CA ALA A 36 -26.30 26.02 1.08
C ALA A 36 -26.39 24.49 0.91
N VAL A 37 -26.53 24.04 -0.33
CA VAL A 37 -26.62 22.62 -0.65
C VAL A 37 -25.25 21.98 -0.51
N ARG A 38 -25.17 20.87 0.23
CA ARG A 38 -23.92 20.10 0.46
C ARG A 38 -24.22 18.61 0.42
N VAL A 39 -23.20 17.83 0.09
CA VAL A 39 -23.21 16.36 0.16
C VAL A 39 -22.02 15.94 1.01
N THR A 40 -22.25 15.02 1.93
CA THR A 40 -21.25 14.29 2.72
C THR A 40 -21.64 12.84 2.78
N GLY A 41 -20.69 11.93 2.88
CA GLY A 41 -21.05 10.50 2.96
C GLY A 41 -19.82 9.60 2.94
N ASP A 42 -20.13 8.31 2.98
CA ASP A 42 -19.21 7.19 3.00
C ASP A 42 -19.22 6.44 1.67
N ALA A 43 -18.61 5.27 1.60
CA ALA A 43 -18.47 4.50 0.37
C ALA A 43 -19.82 4.08 -0.23
N ASP A 44 -20.80 3.75 0.60
CA ASP A 44 -22.09 3.18 0.25
C ASP A 44 -23.29 4.08 0.52
N SER A 45 -23.07 5.26 1.14
CA SER A 45 -24.14 6.15 1.53
C SER A 45 -23.75 7.62 1.45
N ALA A 46 -24.72 8.51 1.23
CA ALA A 46 -24.49 9.94 1.24
C ALA A 46 -25.68 10.72 1.81
N THR A 47 -25.40 11.80 2.52
CA THR A 47 -26.37 12.71 3.06
C THR A 47 -26.35 14.03 2.31
N LEU A 48 -27.46 14.37 1.65
CA LEU A 48 -27.68 15.67 1.03
C LEU A 48 -28.32 16.61 2.05
N THR A 49 -27.73 17.78 2.25
CA THR A 49 -28.24 18.83 3.15
C THR A 49 -28.49 20.12 2.39
N TRP A 50 -29.49 20.91 2.82
CA TRP A 50 -29.80 22.19 2.20
C TRP A 50 -30.50 23.14 3.18
N ARG A 51 -30.57 24.40 2.79
CA ARG A 51 -31.41 25.41 3.44
C ARG A 51 -32.54 25.81 2.51
N GLY A 52 -33.63 26.35 3.10
CA GLY A 52 -34.75 26.87 2.33
C GLY A 52 -34.37 28.01 1.40
N PRO A 53 -35.22 28.30 0.39
CA PRO A 53 -35.05 29.43 -0.49
C PRO A 53 -35.12 30.74 0.33
N LYS A 54 -34.38 31.74 -0.12
CA LYS A 54 -34.43 33.09 0.48
C LYS A 54 -35.66 33.89 -0.01
N HIS A 55 -36.19 33.52 -1.16
CA HIS A 55 -37.29 34.23 -1.84
C HIS A 55 -38.18 33.22 -2.56
N GLY A 56 -39.39 33.67 -2.93
CA GLY A 56 -40.33 32.84 -3.69
C GLY A 56 -41.58 32.49 -2.91
N ALA A 57 -42.45 31.66 -3.51
CA ALA A 57 -43.67 31.19 -2.88
C ALA A 57 -43.35 30.17 -1.77
N GLU A 58 -44.35 29.87 -0.97
CA GLU A 58 -44.27 28.86 0.10
C GLU A 58 -43.82 27.48 -0.44
N VAL A 59 -42.95 26.84 0.34
CA VAL A 59 -42.47 25.48 0.05
C VAL A 59 -43.44 24.46 0.67
N THR A 60 -44.08 23.68 -0.15
CA THR A 60 -45.00 22.58 0.24
C THR A 60 -44.32 21.23 0.35
N GLY A 61 -43.07 21.12 -0.10
CA GLY A 61 -42.27 19.89 -0.03
C GLY A 61 -40.97 20.03 -0.78
N TRP A 62 -40.19 18.94 -0.79
CA TRP A 62 -38.94 18.85 -1.50
C TRP A 62 -38.96 17.63 -2.44
N LYS A 63 -38.31 17.77 -3.57
CA LYS A 63 -37.90 16.63 -4.39
C LYS A 63 -36.40 16.61 -4.42
N VAL A 64 -35.83 15.50 -3.93
CA VAL A 64 -34.40 15.22 -3.97
C VAL A 64 -34.14 13.98 -4.82
N ALA A 65 -33.00 13.91 -5.47
CA ALA A 65 -32.63 12.75 -6.26
C ALA A 65 -31.11 12.61 -6.32
N VAL A 66 -30.67 11.37 -6.44
CA VAL A 66 -29.30 10.98 -6.75
C VAL A 66 -29.32 10.13 -8.01
N ALA A 67 -28.31 10.25 -8.85
CA ALA A 67 -28.11 9.39 -10.02
C ALA A 67 -26.62 9.22 -10.29
N ALA A 68 -26.18 8.01 -10.60
CA ALA A 68 -24.84 7.73 -11.07
C ALA A 68 -24.58 8.43 -12.41
N VAL A 69 -23.41 9.06 -12.55
CA VAL A 69 -23.06 9.80 -13.76
C VAL A 69 -22.86 8.86 -14.95
N ALA A 70 -22.26 7.69 -14.70
CA ALA A 70 -21.97 6.69 -15.71
C ALA A 70 -23.18 5.84 -16.08
N ASN A 71 -24.11 5.61 -15.14
CA ASN A 71 -25.29 4.78 -15.34
C ASN A 71 -26.57 5.51 -14.90
N ARG A 72 -27.34 6.02 -15.84
CA ARG A 72 -28.57 6.78 -15.55
C ARG A 72 -29.72 5.93 -15.01
N HIS A 73 -29.64 4.61 -15.10
CA HIS A 73 -30.66 3.69 -14.55
C HIS A 73 -30.48 3.50 -13.03
N ASP A 74 -29.29 3.76 -12.52
CA ASP A 74 -29.01 3.78 -11.09
C ASP A 74 -29.36 5.17 -10.53
N HIS A 75 -30.61 5.29 -10.05
CA HIS A 75 -31.10 6.54 -9.48
C HIS A 75 -32.15 6.31 -8.38
N GLN A 76 -32.11 7.19 -7.40
CA GLN A 76 -33.11 7.23 -6.32
C GLN A 76 -33.77 8.62 -6.31
N VAL A 77 -35.08 8.66 -6.00
CA VAL A 77 -35.85 9.91 -5.96
C VAL A 77 -36.77 9.91 -4.77
N HIS A 78 -36.60 10.89 -3.89
CA HIS A 78 -37.43 11.04 -2.69
C HIS A 78 -38.25 12.32 -2.75
N ARG A 79 -39.44 12.26 -2.14
CA ARG A 79 -40.31 13.43 -1.86
C ARG A 79 -40.40 13.62 -0.36
N LEU A 80 -40.07 14.80 0.10
CA LEU A 80 -39.92 15.06 1.51
C LEU A 80 -40.85 16.19 1.96
N HIS A 81 -41.14 16.19 3.27
CA HIS A 81 -41.94 17.21 3.94
C HIS A 81 -41.27 18.62 3.84
N PRO A 82 -42.07 19.72 3.81
CA PRO A 82 -41.53 21.10 3.67
C PRO A 82 -40.46 21.48 4.71
N ARG A 83 -40.51 20.91 5.89
CA ARG A 83 -39.53 21.17 6.97
C ARG A 83 -38.23 20.37 6.84
N ALA A 84 -38.13 19.40 5.93
CA ALA A 84 -36.94 18.62 5.72
C ALA A 84 -35.77 19.51 5.27
N ARG A 85 -34.56 19.25 5.78
CA ARG A 85 -33.33 19.95 5.45
C ARG A 85 -32.15 19.00 5.15
N SER A 86 -32.43 17.71 5.20
CA SER A 86 -31.50 16.64 4.85
C SER A 86 -32.25 15.43 4.34
N ASP A 87 -31.54 14.61 3.58
CA ASP A 87 -31.96 13.29 3.14
C ASP A 87 -30.76 12.40 2.97
N ARG A 88 -30.89 11.13 3.35
CA ARG A 88 -29.84 10.13 3.23
C ARG A 88 -30.21 9.19 2.09
N PHE A 89 -29.23 8.93 1.23
CA PHE A 89 -29.27 7.94 0.16
C PHE A 89 -28.36 6.79 0.57
N GLU A 90 -28.85 5.59 0.46
CA GLU A 90 -28.14 4.35 0.79
C GLU A 90 -27.95 3.52 -0.48
N ASP A 91 -27.25 2.39 -0.38
CA ASP A 91 -26.96 1.49 -1.49
C ASP A 91 -26.24 2.17 -2.66
N LEU A 92 -25.36 3.11 -2.37
CA LEU A 92 -24.51 3.73 -3.37
C LEU A 92 -23.29 2.83 -3.64
N SER A 93 -22.86 2.78 -4.91
CA SER A 93 -21.64 2.05 -5.27
C SER A 93 -20.40 2.83 -4.89
N PRO A 94 -19.39 2.21 -4.27
CA PRO A 94 -18.10 2.84 -3.97
C PRO A 94 -17.38 3.39 -5.20
N ALA A 95 -16.47 4.33 -5.01
CA ALA A 95 -15.66 4.97 -6.05
C ALA A 95 -16.45 5.48 -7.24
N THR A 96 -17.76 5.76 -7.06
CA THR A 96 -18.68 6.14 -8.12
C THR A 96 -19.05 7.61 -8.02
N THR A 97 -19.01 8.32 -9.14
CA THR A 97 -19.45 9.72 -9.20
C THR A 97 -20.95 9.81 -9.38
N TYR A 98 -21.61 10.47 -8.43
CA TYR A 98 -23.03 10.72 -8.40
C TYR A 98 -23.35 12.19 -8.66
N ARG A 99 -24.53 12.43 -9.23
CA ARG A 99 -25.15 13.75 -9.34
C ARG A 99 -26.36 13.82 -8.44
N PHE A 100 -26.25 14.63 -7.39
CA PHE A 100 -27.34 14.95 -6.48
C PHE A 100 -28.12 16.16 -6.98
N SER A 101 -29.40 16.16 -6.76
CA SER A 101 -30.27 17.29 -7.09
C SER A 101 -31.33 17.52 -6.01
N VAL A 102 -31.63 18.79 -5.76
CA VAL A 102 -32.68 19.19 -4.83
C VAL A 102 -33.47 20.37 -5.40
N ARG A 103 -34.80 20.34 -5.27
CA ARG A 103 -35.69 21.43 -5.63
C ARG A 103 -36.87 21.53 -4.67
N ALA A 104 -37.33 22.76 -4.45
CA ALA A 104 -38.53 23.06 -3.70
C ALA A 104 -39.79 22.78 -4.52
N LEU A 105 -40.82 22.25 -3.88
CA LEU A 105 -42.17 22.08 -4.44
C LEU A 105 -43.06 23.17 -3.83
N GLY A 106 -43.97 23.70 -4.60
CA GLY A 106 -44.98 24.69 -4.18
C GLY A 106 -46.33 24.42 -4.82
N HIS A 107 -47.39 25.09 -4.36
CA HIS A 107 -48.76 24.89 -4.81
C HIS A 107 -48.94 25.13 -6.32
N ARG A 108 -48.19 26.07 -6.90
CA ARG A 108 -48.33 26.50 -8.29
C ARG A 108 -47.17 26.08 -9.18
N GLY A 109 -46.26 25.21 -8.68
CA GLY A 109 -45.13 24.75 -9.44
C GLY A 109 -43.87 24.46 -8.59
N THR A 110 -42.77 24.23 -9.27
CA THR A 110 -41.52 23.82 -8.63
C THR A 110 -40.45 24.90 -8.80
N GLY A 111 -39.65 25.09 -7.76
CA GLY A 111 -38.48 25.94 -7.80
C GLY A 111 -37.35 25.42 -8.70
N ARG A 112 -36.36 26.24 -8.92
CA ARG A 112 -35.15 25.88 -9.67
C ARG A 112 -34.43 24.75 -8.96
N THR A 113 -33.97 23.74 -9.73
CA THR A 113 -33.16 22.64 -9.21
C THR A 113 -31.72 23.10 -8.99
N VAL A 114 -31.14 22.75 -7.85
CA VAL A 114 -29.70 22.85 -7.58
C VAL A 114 -29.10 21.44 -7.70
N THR A 115 -27.96 21.32 -8.35
CA THR A 115 -27.27 20.06 -8.57
C THR A 115 -25.82 20.16 -8.07
N LEU A 116 -25.35 19.06 -7.51
CA LEU A 116 -23.95 18.86 -7.09
C LEU A 116 -23.43 17.53 -7.64
N ARG A 117 -22.15 17.46 -7.89
CA ARG A 117 -21.44 16.20 -8.09
C ARG A 117 -20.68 15.85 -6.84
N TRP A 118 -20.68 14.58 -6.49
CA TRP A 118 -19.94 14.03 -5.39
C TRP A 118 -19.49 12.62 -5.79
N THR A 119 -18.26 12.25 -5.44
CA THR A 119 -17.74 10.91 -5.67
C THR A 119 -17.68 10.19 -4.32
N SER A 120 -18.33 9.03 -4.24
CA SER A 120 -18.24 8.19 -3.06
C SER A 120 -16.78 7.76 -2.84
N PRO A 121 -16.30 7.73 -1.59
CA PRO A 121 -15.04 7.07 -1.28
C PRO A 121 -15.02 5.65 -1.83
N SER A 122 -13.84 5.09 -2.07
CA SER A 122 -13.70 3.65 -2.29
C SER A 122 -14.27 2.91 -1.09
N ALA A 123 -14.88 1.74 -1.30
CA ALA A 123 -15.13 0.86 -0.18
C ALA A 123 -13.82 0.69 0.60
N PRO A 124 -13.84 0.69 1.93
CA PRO A 124 -12.71 0.12 2.64
C PRO A 124 -12.52 -1.27 2.03
N GLU A 125 -11.32 -1.53 1.53
CA GLU A 125 -10.97 -2.91 1.15
C GLU A 125 -11.37 -3.77 2.35
N PRO A 126 -12.05 -4.92 2.12
CA PRO A 126 -12.29 -5.84 3.22
C PRO A 126 -10.93 -6.01 3.87
N GLU A 127 -10.84 -5.70 5.17
CA GLU A 127 -9.64 -5.98 5.93
C GLU A 127 -9.44 -7.48 5.77
N THR A 128 -8.62 -7.86 4.79
CA THR A 128 -8.10 -9.20 4.73
C THR A 128 -7.36 -9.32 6.06
N THR A 129 -7.89 -10.13 6.96
CA THR A 129 -7.25 -10.44 8.23
C THR A 129 -5.95 -11.15 7.89
N GLN A 130 -4.95 -10.34 7.54
CA GLN A 130 -3.63 -10.84 7.21
C GLN A 130 -2.98 -11.30 8.50
N SER A 131 -2.58 -12.55 8.54
CA SER A 131 -1.84 -13.11 9.65
C SER A 131 -0.36 -12.89 9.46
N LEU A 132 0.30 -12.43 10.51
CA LEU A 132 1.75 -12.38 10.58
C LEU A 132 2.26 -13.68 11.19
N PHE A 133 3.14 -14.35 10.50
CA PHE A 133 3.88 -15.51 10.99
C PHE A 133 5.35 -15.13 11.18
N ALA A 134 5.96 -15.67 12.23
CA ALA A 134 7.36 -15.39 12.56
C ALA A 134 8.04 -16.63 13.11
N LEU A 135 9.30 -16.86 12.72
CA LEU A 135 10.15 -17.93 13.21
C LEU A 135 11.02 -17.42 14.35
N ASP A 136 10.89 -17.99 15.53
CA ASP A 136 11.71 -17.61 16.68
C ASP A 136 13.07 -18.32 16.68
N GLY A 137 13.97 -17.91 17.59
CA GLY A 137 15.31 -18.46 17.71
C GLY A 137 15.36 -19.92 18.21
N ASN A 138 14.23 -20.52 18.59
CA ASN A 138 14.12 -21.91 19.02
C ASN A 138 13.52 -22.81 17.92
N GLY A 139 13.27 -22.27 16.73
CA GLY A 139 12.62 -23.00 15.64
C GLY A 139 11.09 -23.06 15.72
N ALA A 140 10.47 -22.31 16.64
CA ALA A 140 9.01 -22.25 16.71
C ALA A 140 8.44 -21.23 15.74
N VAL A 141 7.48 -21.63 14.93
CA VAL A 141 6.67 -20.71 14.11
C VAL A 141 5.52 -20.20 14.95
N VAL A 142 5.43 -18.88 15.05
CA VAL A 142 4.42 -18.16 15.85
C VAL A 142 3.51 -17.40 14.92
N ARG A 143 2.21 -17.52 15.11
CA ARG A 143 1.20 -16.70 14.45
C ARG A 143 0.77 -15.58 15.38
N PHE A 144 0.76 -14.36 14.88
CA PHE A 144 0.16 -13.21 15.55
C PHE A 144 -1.28 -13.04 15.06
N ALA A 145 -2.21 -13.00 15.99
CA ALA A 145 -3.60 -12.71 15.67
C ALA A 145 -3.69 -11.26 15.20
N ASP A 146 -4.41 -11.05 14.10
CA ASP A 146 -4.69 -9.75 13.50
C ASP A 146 -3.49 -8.80 13.60
N SER A 147 -2.71 -8.71 12.60
CA SER A 147 -1.53 -7.86 12.37
C SER A 147 -1.26 -6.67 13.36
N GLY A 148 -1.64 -6.77 14.63
CA GLY A 148 -1.48 -5.68 15.60
C GLY A 148 -1.84 -5.96 17.05
N SER A 149 -2.37 -7.12 17.42
CA SER A 149 -2.86 -7.34 18.79
C SER A 149 -1.81 -7.84 19.79
N GLY A 150 -0.62 -8.22 19.34
CA GLY A 150 0.43 -8.82 20.18
C GLY A 150 0.08 -10.23 20.73
N ALA A 151 -1.13 -10.72 20.53
CA ALA A 151 -1.51 -12.07 20.90
C ALA A 151 -0.90 -13.07 19.90
N LYS A 152 -0.12 -14.03 20.39
CA LYS A 152 0.58 -15.01 19.56
C LYS A 152 0.21 -16.44 19.95
N THR A 153 0.22 -17.31 18.95
CA THR A 153 0.03 -18.76 19.13
C THR A 153 1.18 -19.48 18.44
N VAL A 154 1.79 -20.43 19.13
CA VAL A 154 2.76 -21.34 18.51
C VAL A 154 1.99 -22.29 17.62
N VAL A 155 2.34 -22.34 16.33
CA VAL A 155 1.61 -23.11 15.31
C VAL A 155 2.48 -24.23 14.70
N ALA A 156 3.81 -24.18 14.86
CA ALA A 156 4.72 -25.26 14.51
C ALA A 156 5.99 -25.18 15.36
N THR A 157 6.71 -26.30 15.50
CA THR A 157 7.98 -26.39 16.21
C THR A 157 9.03 -27.08 15.35
N ASP A 158 10.31 -26.90 15.70
CA ASP A 158 11.45 -27.55 15.01
C ASP A 158 11.65 -27.12 13.54
N GLY A 159 11.14 -25.91 13.16
CA GLY A 159 11.32 -25.36 11.83
C GLY A 159 12.66 -24.65 11.66
N GLU A 160 13.43 -24.98 10.62
CA GLU A 160 14.54 -24.15 10.14
C GLU A 160 14.06 -23.11 9.10
N GLY A 161 12.85 -23.31 8.58
CA GLY A 161 12.14 -22.43 7.67
C GLY A 161 10.67 -22.83 7.58
N PHE A 162 9.85 -21.97 7.04
CA PHE A 162 8.41 -22.23 6.92
C PHE A 162 7.78 -21.47 5.75
N ALA A 163 6.61 -21.93 5.33
CA ALA A 163 5.62 -21.19 4.54
C ALA A 163 4.26 -21.26 5.23
N ALA A 164 3.33 -20.41 4.83
CA ALA A 164 1.96 -20.48 5.31
C ALA A 164 0.99 -20.16 4.17
N ASN A 165 -0.30 -20.44 4.34
CA ASN A 165 -1.36 -20.11 3.40
C ASN A 165 -2.42 -19.20 4.04
N ALA A 166 -3.35 -18.73 3.23
CA ALA A 166 -4.43 -17.83 3.68
C ALA A 166 -5.37 -18.46 4.71
N ASP A 167 -5.44 -19.80 4.76
CA ASP A 167 -6.22 -20.52 5.78
C ASP A 167 -5.51 -20.52 7.14
N GLY A 168 -4.24 -20.12 7.17
CA GLY A 168 -3.42 -20.10 8.38
C GLY A 168 -2.69 -21.39 8.66
N ASP A 169 -2.70 -22.35 7.72
CA ASP A 169 -1.87 -23.56 7.82
C ASP A 169 -0.40 -23.20 7.66
N VAL A 170 0.44 -23.87 8.42
CA VAL A 170 1.89 -23.73 8.35
C VAL A 170 2.50 -24.97 7.70
N PHE A 171 3.47 -24.75 6.85
CA PHE A 171 4.21 -25.78 6.15
C PHE A 171 5.68 -25.69 6.54
N THR A 172 6.26 -26.81 6.97
CA THR A 172 7.67 -26.90 7.34
C THR A 172 8.33 -28.07 6.62
N PRO A 173 9.61 -27.97 6.28
CA PRO A 173 10.38 -29.15 5.86
C PRO A 173 10.58 -30.09 7.05
N SER A 174 10.63 -31.40 6.80
CA SER A 174 11.13 -32.38 7.78
C SER A 174 12.61 -32.13 8.06
N ALA A 175 13.10 -32.57 9.22
CA ALA A 175 14.48 -32.36 9.64
C ALA A 175 15.52 -32.99 8.66
N ASP A 176 15.16 -34.04 7.95
CA ASP A 176 16.01 -34.67 6.92
C ASP A 176 15.82 -34.05 5.51
N GLY A 177 14.92 -33.07 5.36
CA GLY A 177 14.64 -32.40 4.09
C GLY A 177 13.94 -33.27 3.05
N THR A 178 13.30 -34.38 3.44
CA THR A 178 12.67 -35.30 2.49
C THR A 178 11.17 -35.19 2.39
N GLU A 179 10.52 -34.47 3.30
CA GLU A 179 9.07 -34.33 3.39
C GLU A 179 8.65 -32.88 3.65
N ILE A 180 7.45 -32.50 3.19
CA ILE A 180 6.76 -31.28 3.61
C ILE A 180 5.66 -31.67 4.59
N LEU A 181 5.74 -31.13 5.78
CA LEU A 181 4.76 -31.24 6.85
C LEU A 181 3.78 -30.09 6.79
N ARG A 182 2.48 -30.36 6.97
CA ARG A 182 1.44 -29.34 7.15
C ARG A 182 0.95 -29.42 8.59
N ASP A 183 1.01 -28.30 9.29
CA ASP A 183 0.36 -28.09 10.58
C ASP A 183 -0.88 -27.20 10.34
N PRO A 184 -2.08 -27.76 10.38
CA PRO A 184 -3.29 -27.06 10.03
C PRO A 184 -3.73 -26.10 11.14
N ALA A 185 -4.26 -24.93 10.72
CA ALA A 185 -4.70 -23.87 11.64
C ALA A 185 -5.81 -24.32 12.61
N ASP A 186 -6.57 -25.34 12.25
CA ASP A 186 -7.66 -25.90 13.08
C ASP A 186 -7.19 -26.87 14.18
N GLY A 187 -5.87 -27.17 14.23
CA GLY A 187 -5.27 -28.07 15.20
C GLY A 187 -5.60 -29.54 14.97
N SER A 188 -6.06 -29.96 13.81
CA SER A 188 -6.42 -31.34 13.50
C SER A 188 -5.23 -32.31 13.45
N GLY A 189 -4.02 -31.79 13.59
CA GLY A 189 -2.77 -32.56 13.69
C GLY A 189 -1.93 -32.53 12.41
N ILE A 190 -0.62 -32.71 12.61
CA ILE A 190 0.38 -32.62 11.54
C ILE A 190 0.19 -33.76 10.53
N SER A 191 0.30 -33.41 9.26
CA SER A 191 0.22 -34.37 8.15
C SER A 191 1.35 -34.18 7.14
N ILE A 192 1.79 -35.26 6.51
CA ILE A 192 2.75 -35.21 5.41
C ILE A 192 1.96 -34.94 4.11
N ILE A 193 2.29 -33.89 3.37
CA ILE A 193 1.62 -33.53 2.11
C ILE A 193 2.45 -33.94 0.87
N ALA A 194 3.75 -34.09 1.03
CA ALA A 194 4.64 -34.56 -0.02
C ALA A 194 5.87 -35.26 0.60
N SER A 195 6.44 -36.26 -0.07
CA SER A 195 7.60 -37.02 0.39
C SER A 195 8.53 -37.38 -0.76
N GLY A 196 9.73 -37.89 -0.43
CA GLY A 196 10.76 -38.23 -1.41
C GLY A 196 11.38 -37.00 -2.08
N LEU A 197 11.44 -35.88 -1.36
CA LEU A 197 11.93 -34.60 -1.82
C LEU A 197 13.41 -34.39 -1.45
N HIS A 198 13.99 -33.31 -1.96
CA HIS A 198 15.31 -32.79 -1.59
C HIS A 198 15.17 -31.31 -1.24
N LEU A 199 14.62 -31.06 -0.08
CA LEU A 199 14.31 -29.70 0.39
C LEU A 199 15.57 -28.97 0.88
N THR A 200 15.64 -27.69 0.60
CA THR A 200 16.38 -26.74 1.45
C THR A 200 15.43 -26.20 2.53
N PRO A 201 15.95 -25.68 3.65
CA PRO A 201 15.11 -25.12 4.70
C PRO A 201 14.21 -23.96 4.25
N ASP A 202 14.62 -23.23 3.20
CA ASP A 202 13.90 -22.05 2.70
C ASP A 202 12.66 -22.45 1.86
N LEU A 203 11.55 -22.71 2.54
CA LEU A 203 10.25 -22.98 1.95
C LEU A 203 9.45 -21.69 1.83
N ARG A 204 8.87 -21.41 0.66
CA ARG A 204 8.10 -20.19 0.38
C ARG A 204 6.71 -20.52 -0.17
N SER A 205 5.79 -19.56 -0.06
CA SER A 205 4.44 -19.65 -0.63
C SER A 205 4.11 -18.42 -1.47
N ASP A 206 3.17 -18.58 -2.40
CA ASP A 206 2.48 -17.49 -3.08
C ASP A 206 1.11 -17.23 -2.42
N ALA A 207 0.39 -16.22 -2.88
CA ALA A 207 -0.93 -15.86 -2.35
C ALA A 207 -2.00 -16.93 -2.60
N GLU A 208 -1.79 -17.85 -3.55
CA GLU A 208 -2.67 -19.00 -3.79
C GLU A 208 -2.38 -20.18 -2.84
N GLY A 209 -1.30 -20.11 -2.04
CA GLY A 209 -0.86 -21.16 -1.13
C GLY A 209 -0.03 -22.27 -1.80
N ASN A 210 0.44 -22.07 -3.03
CA ASN A 210 1.40 -22.98 -3.63
C ASN A 210 2.75 -22.86 -2.91
N LEU A 211 3.46 -23.97 -2.76
CA LEU A 211 4.74 -24.03 -2.07
C LEU A 211 5.90 -24.09 -3.05
N TYR A 212 7.00 -23.45 -2.69
CA TYR A 212 8.21 -23.37 -3.49
C TYR A 212 9.44 -23.62 -2.63
N TRP A 213 10.43 -24.30 -3.20
CA TRP A 213 11.73 -24.54 -2.56
C TRP A 213 12.81 -24.73 -3.61
N VAL A 214 14.06 -24.59 -3.19
CA VAL A 214 15.20 -25.00 -3.99
C VAL A 214 15.46 -26.47 -3.73
N ASP A 215 15.48 -27.27 -4.77
CA ASP A 215 15.86 -28.70 -4.69
C ASP A 215 17.37 -28.77 -4.44
N SER A 216 17.77 -29.35 -3.31
CA SER A 216 19.16 -29.40 -2.87
C SER A 216 20.04 -30.34 -3.73
N ALA A 217 19.44 -31.27 -4.46
CA ALA A 217 20.15 -32.17 -5.35
C ALA A 217 20.42 -31.58 -6.74
N THR A 218 19.50 -30.77 -7.25
CA THR A 218 19.57 -30.24 -8.62
C THR A 218 19.83 -28.74 -8.69
N GLY A 219 19.55 -27.99 -7.61
CA GLY A 219 19.59 -26.55 -7.57
C GLY A 219 18.40 -25.88 -8.30
N ALA A 220 17.46 -26.66 -8.80
CA ALA A 220 16.27 -26.12 -9.47
C ALA A 220 15.21 -25.66 -8.46
N VAL A 221 14.41 -24.65 -8.82
CA VAL A 221 13.25 -24.27 -8.02
C VAL A 221 12.07 -25.16 -8.38
N GLN A 222 11.54 -25.83 -7.37
CA GLN A 222 10.36 -26.69 -7.43
C GLN A 222 9.13 -25.91 -6.97
N LYS A 223 7.97 -26.30 -7.49
CA LYS A 223 6.64 -25.85 -7.04
C LYS A 223 5.75 -27.05 -6.73
N LEU A 224 5.14 -27.06 -5.57
CA LEU A 224 4.03 -27.94 -5.21
C LEU A 224 2.74 -27.14 -5.26
N SER A 225 1.86 -27.45 -6.20
CA SER A 225 0.56 -26.77 -6.29
C SER A 225 -0.40 -27.26 -5.20
N VAL A 226 -1.25 -26.36 -4.74
CA VAL A 226 -2.31 -26.68 -3.76
C VAL A 226 -3.08 -27.92 -4.18
N GLY A 227 -3.30 -28.85 -3.24
CA GLY A 227 -4.04 -30.10 -3.47
C GLY A 227 -3.30 -31.15 -4.29
N THR A 228 -2.01 -30.97 -4.58
CA THR A 228 -1.17 -31.98 -5.24
C THR A 228 -0.09 -32.48 -4.30
N SER A 229 0.44 -33.68 -4.58
CA SER A 229 1.60 -34.24 -3.85
C SER A 229 2.84 -34.39 -4.74
N THR A 230 2.77 -34.04 -6.00
CA THR A 230 3.87 -34.18 -6.97
C THR A 230 4.38 -32.80 -7.38
N PRO A 231 5.62 -32.43 -7.03
CA PRO A 231 6.20 -31.19 -7.41
C PRO A 231 6.54 -31.09 -8.90
N LYS A 232 6.72 -29.88 -9.39
CA LYS A 232 7.17 -29.57 -10.75
C LYS A 232 8.33 -28.59 -10.70
N VAL A 233 9.33 -28.79 -11.54
CA VAL A 233 10.37 -27.79 -11.77
C VAL A 233 9.74 -26.55 -12.43
N VAL A 234 9.87 -25.39 -11.81
CA VAL A 234 9.39 -24.11 -12.36
C VAL A 234 10.51 -23.23 -12.85
N LEU A 235 11.74 -23.44 -12.34
CA LEU A 235 12.91 -22.72 -12.79
C LEU A 235 14.14 -23.63 -12.70
N ASP A 236 14.71 -23.98 -13.84
CA ASP A 236 15.97 -24.71 -13.93
C ASP A 236 17.11 -23.73 -14.20
N LEU A 237 18.14 -23.78 -13.39
CA LEU A 237 19.31 -22.90 -13.51
C LEU A 237 20.49 -23.57 -14.24
N GLY A 238 20.26 -24.76 -14.83
CA GLY A 238 21.29 -25.48 -15.61
C GLY A 238 22.45 -26.00 -14.74
N GLY A 239 22.16 -26.54 -13.57
CA GLY A 239 23.14 -27.09 -12.62
C GLY A 239 23.91 -26.02 -11.83
N LYS A 240 23.55 -24.75 -11.94
CA LYS A 240 24.06 -23.71 -11.05
C LYS A 240 23.17 -23.71 -9.80
N ALA A 241 23.76 -24.06 -8.67
CA ALA A 241 23.05 -23.96 -7.41
C ALA A 241 22.55 -22.53 -7.20
N VAL A 242 21.24 -22.37 -6.98
CA VAL A 242 20.75 -21.21 -6.26
C VAL A 242 21.35 -21.33 -4.87
N GLY A 243 22.03 -20.30 -4.39
CA GLY A 243 22.44 -20.31 -2.98
C GLY A 243 21.21 -20.59 -2.14
N SER A 244 21.32 -21.46 -1.17
CA SER A 244 20.25 -21.77 -0.20
C SER A 244 19.91 -20.58 0.71
N ASP A 245 20.56 -19.46 0.50
CA ASP A 245 20.37 -18.22 1.24
C ASP A 245 19.11 -17.51 0.73
N GLU A 246 18.19 -17.19 1.61
CA GLU A 246 16.94 -16.47 1.33
C GLU A 246 17.12 -15.18 0.52
N ARG A 247 18.30 -14.56 0.59
CA ARG A 247 18.62 -13.30 -0.07
C ARG A 247 18.78 -13.42 -1.57
N PHE A 248 18.94 -14.61 -2.13
CA PHE A 248 19.26 -14.80 -3.53
C PHE A 248 18.11 -15.29 -4.41
N TRP A 249 16.97 -15.57 -3.83
CA TRP A 249 15.77 -15.85 -4.58
C TRP A 249 14.52 -15.39 -3.84
N THR A 250 13.41 -15.21 -4.56
CA THR A 250 12.13 -14.85 -3.97
C THR A 250 10.98 -15.36 -4.83
N VAL A 251 9.79 -15.38 -4.23
CA VAL A 251 8.52 -15.66 -4.91
C VAL A 251 7.63 -14.44 -4.73
N THR A 252 7.04 -13.96 -5.83
CA THR A 252 6.06 -12.88 -5.77
C THR A 252 4.70 -13.41 -5.32
N PRO A 253 3.79 -12.57 -4.80
CA PRO A 253 2.44 -13.00 -4.44
C PRO A 253 1.67 -13.69 -5.57
N ASP A 254 1.92 -13.33 -6.84
CA ASP A 254 1.34 -13.97 -8.02
C ASP A 254 2.13 -15.19 -8.54
N GLY A 255 3.02 -15.73 -7.72
CA GLY A 255 3.72 -17.02 -7.96
C GLY A 255 4.87 -16.96 -8.95
N LYS A 256 5.42 -15.77 -9.25
CA LYS A 256 6.63 -15.67 -10.05
C LYS A 256 7.86 -15.88 -9.19
N VAL A 257 8.72 -16.79 -9.62
CA VAL A 257 10.03 -17.03 -9.00
C VAL A 257 11.04 -16.07 -9.61
N VAL A 258 11.83 -15.41 -8.77
CA VAL A 258 12.93 -14.53 -9.17
C VAL A 258 14.21 -14.98 -8.49
N VAL A 259 15.24 -15.17 -9.28
CA VAL A 259 16.58 -15.55 -8.82
C VAL A 259 17.59 -14.51 -9.24
N LEU A 260 18.41 -14.11 -8.30
CA LEU A 260 19.58 -13.28 -8.49
C LEU A 260 20.83 -14.16 -8.49
N GLY A 261 21.61 -14.06 -9.55
CA GLY A 261 22.82 -14.86 -9.72
C GLY A 261 23.92 -14.10 -10.44
N GLY A 262 25.00 -14.79 -10.75
CA GLY A 262 26.13 -14.27 -11.48
C GLY A 262 27.30 -13.81 -10.61
N THR A 263 28.21 -13.06 -11.22
CA THR A 263 29.40 -12.51 -10.57
C THR A 263 29.25 -11.00 -10.36
N VAL A 264 30.14 -10.42 -9.55
CA VAL A 264 30.20 -8.96 -9.32
C VAL A 264 30.25 -8.17 -10.63
N SER A 265 30.90 -8.69 -11.66
CA SER A 265 31.03 -8.03 -12.96
C SER A 265 29.93 -8.41 -13.95
N GLN A 266 29.20 -9.49 -13.72
CA GLN A 266 28.12 -9.95 -14.60
C GLN A 266 26.97 -10.54 -13.76
N PRO A 267 26.30 -9.72 -12.96
CA PRO A 267 25.10 -10.17 -12.24
C PRO A 267 23.94 -10.34 -13.22
N TYR A 268 23.07 -11.28 -12.93
CA TYR A 268 21.86 -11.50 -13.72
C TYR A 268 20.64 -11.75 -12.83
N VAL A 269 19.48 -11.41 -13.38
CA VAL A 269 18.18 -11.82 -12.87
C VAL A 269 17.57 -12.79 -13.87
N LYS A 270 17.03 -13.90 -13.37
CA LYS A 270 16.27 -14.89 -14.13
C LYS A 270 15.02 -15.24 -13.32
N GLY A 271 13.90 -15.50 -13.99
CA GLY A 271 12.69 -15.88 -13.27
C GLY A 271 11.60 -16.40 -14.17
N THR A 272 10.53 -16.94 -13.56
CA THR A 272 9.33 -17.34 -14.28
C THR A 272 8.57 -16.08 -14.76
N GLY A 273 8.32 -16.01 -16.07
CA GLY A 273 7.69 -14.81 -16.64
C GLY A 273 8.57 -13.56 -16.64
N ILE A 274 9.85 -13.70 -16.27
CA ILE A 274 10.85 -12.63 -16.30
C ILE A 274 11.93 -13.05 -17.29
N ALA A 275 12.12 -12.28 -18.36
CA ALA A 275 13.19 -12.54 -19.32
C ALA A 275 14.55 -12.52 -18.61
N PRO A 276 15.42 -13.52 -18.81
CA PRO A 276 16.76 -13.50 -18.26
C PRO A 276 17.50 -12.26 -18.75
N ARG A 277 18.15 -11.56 -17.84
CA ARG A 277 18.90 -10.34 -18.17
C ARG A 277 20.06 -10.14 -17.22
N THR A 278 21.19 -9.73 -17.79
CA THR A 278 22.29 -9.13 -17.03
C THR A 278 21.97 -7.67 -16.79
N PHE A 279 22.53 -7.10 -15.74
CA PHE A 279 22.34 -5.69 -15.44
C PHE A 279 23.66 -5.05 -14.97
N THR A 280 23.70 -3.74 -15.04
CA THR A 280 24.83 -2.91 -14.58
C THR A 280 24.34 -1.96 -13.48
N GLY A 281 25.28 -1.47 -12.70
CA GLY A 281 25.02 -0.38 -11.77
C GLY A 281 24.70 0.94 -12.50
N PRO A 282 24.32 1.98 -11.74
CA PRO A 282 24.03 3.29 -12.30
C PRO A 282 25.18 3.84 -13.15
N GLY A 283 24.85 4.36 -14.35
CA GLY A 283 25.84 4.87 -15.31
C GLY A 283 26.72 3.79 -15.91
N GLY A 284 26.28 2.51 -15.94
CA GLY A 284 27.06 1.40 -16.48
C GLY A 284 28.21 0.93 -15.60
N SER A 285 28.23 1.34 -14.33
CA SER A 285 29.28 0.96 -13.39
C SER A 285 29.24 -0.54 -13.05
N THR A 286 30.35 -1.07 -12.53
CA THR A 286 30.39 -2.42 -11.99
C THR A 286 29.48 -2.48 -10.77
N VAL A 287 28.64 -3.52 -10.72
CA VAL A 287 27.78 -3.81 -9.56
C VAL A 287 28.66 -4.36 -8.44
N GLY A 288 28.33 -4.02 -7.20
CA GLY A 288 28.95 -4.65 -6.03
C GLY A 288 28.51 -6.10 -5.85
N TYR A 289 28.71 -6.63 -4.65
CA TYR A 289 28.26 -7.97 -4.30
C TYR A 289 26.76 -8.01 -4.06
N PRO A 290 25.95 -8.74 -4.87
CA PRO A 290 24.54 -8.94 -4.59
C PRO A 290 24.36 -9.61 -3.22
N ALA A 291 23.45 -9.11 -2.42
CA ALA A 291 23.26 -9.55 -1.04
C ALA A 291 21.81 -9.93 -0.72
N GLY A 292 20.86 -9.51 -1.55
CA GLY A 292 19.48 -9.87 -1.38
C GLY A 292 18.63 -9.54 -2.60
N VAL A 293 17.47 -10.17 -2.71
CA VAL A 293 16.49 -9.94 -3.77
C VAL A 293 15.08 -10.00 -3.22
N LEU A 294 14.27 -9.03 -3.60
CA LEU A 294 12.82 -9.01 -3.44
C LEU A 294 12.19 -8.69 -4.80
N ALA A 295 10.91 -8.99 -4.95
CA ALA A 295 10.18 -8.66 -6.16
C ALA A 295 8.71 -8.38 -5.84
N ASP A 296 8.09 -7.51 -6.66
CA ASP A 296 6.64 -7.30 -6.63
C ASP A 296 5.95 -8.01 -7.79
N SER A 297 4.63 -8.14 -7.73
CA SER A 297 3.83 -8.81 -8.77
C SER A 297 3.82 -8.07 -10.10
N ARG A 298 4.23 -6.80 -10.13
CA ARG A 298 4.39 -6.00 -11.36
C ARG A 298 5.66 -6.35 -12.11
N GLY A 299 6.53 -7.19 -11.54
CA GLY A 299 7.80 -7.62 -12.13
C GLY A 299 8.93 -6.63 -11.90
N ASN A 300 8.81 -5.67 -10.99
CA ASN A 300 9.96 -4.95 -10.48
C ASN A 300 10.78 -5.89 -9.59
N VAL A 301 12.09 -5.85 -9.76
CA VAL A 301 13.03 -6.59 -8.92
C VAL A 301 13.84 -5.58 -8.11
N TYR A 302 13.95 -5.83 -6.83
CA TYR A 302 14.68 -5.01 -5.88
C TYR A 302 15.90 -5.79 -5.43
N VAL A 303 17.08 -5.21 -5.62
CA VAL A 303 18.36 -5.87 -5.38
C VAL A 303 19.13 -5.09 -4.33
N ASP A 304 19.52 -5.80 -3.27
CA ASP A 304 20.46 -5.29 -2.29
C ASP A 304 21.89 -5.56 -2.76
N ILE A 305 22.73 -4.55 -2.77
CA ILE A 305 24.09 -4.62 -3.26
C ILE A 305 25.06 -4.03 -2.23
N ARG A 306 26.04 -4.84 -1.86
CA ARG A 306 27.15 -4.39 -1.04
C ARG A 306 28.24 -3.73 -1.91
N SER A 307 28.55 -2.48 -1.62
CA SER A 307 29.60 -1.75 -2.35
C SER A 307 30.99 -2.33 -2.09
N PRO A 308 31.82 -2.59 -3.11
CA PRO A 308 33.20 -3.00 -2.91
C PRO A 308 34.00 -1.85 -2.26
N GLY A 309 34.63 -2.09 -1.13
CA GLY A 309 35.55 -1.16 -0.48
C GLY A 309 34.94 -0.16 0.50
N ALA A 310 33.64 -0.06 0.63
CA ALA A 310 33.01 0.70 1.69
C ALA A 310 32.57 -0.26 2.81
N ALA A 311 33.18 -0.17 3.98
CA ALA A 311 32.80 -0.98 5.10
C ALA A 311 31.31 -0.72 5.43
N GLY A 312 30.46 -1.70 5.10
CA GLY A 312 29.07 -1.77 5.57
C GLY A 312 28.03 -1.00 4.78
N SER A 313 28.30 -0.52 3.57
CA SER A 313 27.27 0.14 2.74
C SER A 313 26.46 -0.88 1.96
N TRP A 314 25.25 -1.12 2.38
CA TRP A 314 24.24 -1.87 1.64
C TRP A 314 23.35 -0.85 0.92
N ILE A 315 23.08 -1.07 -0.37
CA ILE A 315 22.30 -0.13 -1.16
C ILE A 315 21.26 -0.90 -1.97
N TRP A 316 20.02 -0.56 -1.79
CA TRP A 316 18.93 -1.11 -2.59
C TRP A 316 18.80 -0.42 -3.94
N TYR A 317 18.55 -1.20 -4.95
CA TYR A 317 18.30 -0.78 -6.31
C TYR A 317 17.04 -1.41 -6.86
N GLN A 318 16.36 -0.69 -7.73
CA GLN A 318 15.22 -1.19 -8.50
C GLN A 318 15.67 -1.54 -9.93
N LEU A 319 15.29 -2.71 -10.40
CA LEU A 319 15.36 -3.13 -11.79
C LEU A 319 13.93 -3.23 -12.33
N LYS A 320 13.52 -2.26 -13.12
CA LYS A 320 12.19 -2.22 -13.74
C LYS A 320 12.02 -3.31 -14.80
N PRO A 321 10.79 -3.76 -15.12
CA PRO A 321 10.55 -4.67 -16.24
C PRO A 321 11.20 -4.18 -17.53
N GLY A 322 11.98 -5.05 -18.18
CA GLY A 322 12.69 -4.73 -19.41
C GLY A 322 13.96 -3.87 -19.28
N ALA A 323 14.24 -3.27 -18.12
CA ALA A 323 15.47 -2.51 -17.92
C ALA A 323 16.69 -3.42 -17.77
N THR A 324 17.86 -2.93 -18.16
CA THR A 324 19.17 -3.57 -17.99
C THR A 324 20.12 -2.79 -17.09
N GLU A 325 19.68 -1.63 -16.61
CA GLU A 325 20.40 -0.78 -15.69
C GLU A 325 19.61 -0.61 -14.40
N LEU A 326 20.31 -0.71 -13.27
CA LEU A 326 19.73 -0.51 -11.94
C LEU A 326 19.47 0.98 -11.68
N THR A 327 18.31 1.27 -11.14
CA THR A 327 18.00 2.59 -10.59
C THR A 327 18.20 2.53 -9.08
N LYS A 328 19.07 3.39 -8.55
CA LYS A 328 19.29 3.49 -7.12
C LYS A 328 18.00 3.91 -6.42
N ILE A 329 17.63 3.18 -5.39
CA ILE A 329 16.62 3.60 -4.43
C ILE A 329 17.41 4.41 -3.41
N GLU A 330 17.19 5.72 -3.35
CA GLU A 330 17.94 6.64 -2.50
C GLU A 330 17.83 6.25 -1.00
N PRO A 331 18.73 5.45 -0.44
CA PRO A 331 18.79 5.24 0.99
C PRO A 331 19.72 6.25 1.61
N ARG A 332 19.38 6.70 2.78
CA ARG A 332 20.33 7.28 3.71
C ARG A 332 20.95 6.13 4.49
N TYR A 333 22.25 6.14 4.65
CA TYR A 333 23.00 5.04 5.28
C TYR A 333 22.49 4.66 6.67
N ALA A 334 22.34 3.39 6.96
CA ALA A 334 22.73 2.63 8.14
C ALA A 334 21.80 1.51 8.60
N PHE A 335 20.50 1.49 8.41
CA PHE A 335 19.62 0.40 8.77
C PHE A 335 18.63 0.14 7.68
N GLU A 336 18.51 -1.10 7.26
CA GLU A 336 17.64 -1.39 6.18
C GLU A 336 16.86 -2.66 6.47
N TYR A 337 15.56 -2.50 6.76
CA TYR A 337 14.61 -3.57 6.67
C TYR A 337 13.83 -3.37 5.40
N ALA A 338 14.01 -4.29 4.46
CA ALA A 338 13.31 -4.25 3.19
C ALA A 338 12.17 -5.25 3.18
N ALA A 339 11.05 -4.86 2.62
CA ALA A 339 9.91 -5.73 2.38
C ALA A 339 9.26 -5.39 1.05
N ALA A 340 8.72 -6.40 0.36
CA ALA A 340 7.93 -6.22 -0.85
C ALA A 340 6.56 -6.87 -0.68
N ASN A 341 5.54 -6.24 -1.28
CA ASN A 341 4.20 -6.80 -1.42
C ASN A 341 3.81 -6.88 -2.91
N ALA A 342 2.54 -7.12 -3.19
CA ALA A 342 2.05 -7.19 -4.58
C ALA A 342 2.30 -5.90 -5.37
N ASP A 343 2.22 -4.73 -4.72
CA ASP A 343 2.18 -3.43 -5.38
C ASP A 343 3.42 -2.58 -5.20
N GLY A 344 4.41 -3.04 -4.44
CA GLY A 344 5.59 -2.23 -4.23
C GLY A 344 6.62 -2.76 -3.26
N PHE A 345 7.48 -1.86 -2.86
CA PHE A 345 8.63 -2.08 -2.00
C PHE A 345 8.66 -1.02 -0.91
N SER A 346 8.95 -1.43 0.30
CA SER A 346 9.16 -0.55 1.43
C SER A 346 10.54 -0.78 2.03
N LEU A 347 11.21 0.31 2.36
CA LEU A 347 12.49 0.31 3.02
C LEU A 347 12.39 1.13 4.31
N LEU A 348 12.56 0.49 5.45
CA LEU A 348 12.68 1.17 6.73
C LEU A 348 14.14 1.59 6.90
N GLN A 349 14.37 2.89 7.02
CA GLN A 349 15.69 3.47 7.17
C GLN A 349 15.82 4.08 8.55
N SER A 350 17.01 4.01 9.15
CA SER A 350 17.38 4.92 10.23
C SER A 350 18.42 5.91 9.71
N ALA A 351 18.53 7.03 10.42
CA ALA A 351 19.32 8.18 10.01
C ALA A 351 20.76 7.90 9.59
N GLU A 352 21.23 8.83 8.80
CA GLU A 352 22.56 8.96 8.21
C GLU A 352 23.69 8.54 9.14
N PHE A 353 24.42 7.48 8.79
CA PHE A 353 25.68 7.13 9.39
C PHE A 353 26.80 7.87 8.67
N CYS A 354 27.46 8.76 9.38
CA CYS A 354 28.71 9.31 8.90
C CYS A 354 29.87 8.45 9.46
N PRO A 355 30.69 7.85 8.60
CA PRO A 355 31.89 7.15 9.07
C PRO A 355 32.74 8.10 9.90
N ALA A 356 33.33 7.58 11.00
CA ALA A 356 34.20 8.37 11.86
C ALA A 356 35.33 8.97 11.03
N PRO A 357 35.75 10.22 11.29
CA PRO A 357 36.83 10.89 10.55
C PRO A 357 38.17 10.11 10.50
N SER A 358 38.35 9.17 11.42
CA SER A 358 39.54 8.28 11.48
C SER A 358 39.52 7.18 10.41
N GLU A 359 38.35 6.84 9.85
CA GLU A 359 38.20 5.77 8.84
C GLU A 359 38.26 6.29 7.41
N TYR A 360 37.94 7.58 7.22
CA TYR A 360 37.99 8.23 5.91
C TYR A 360 38.45 9.67 6.02
N PRO A 361 39.76 9.94 5.81
CA PRO A 361 40.32 11.30 5.88
C PRO A 361 39.77 12.29 4.83
N THR A 362 38.92 11.81 3.92
CA THR A 362 38.27 12.64 2.89
C THR A 362 36.77 12.80 3.08
N SER A 363 36.21 12.42 4.24
CA SER A 363 34.81 12.70 4.55
C SER A 363 34.50 14.19 4.39
N PRO A 364 33.45 14.57 3.66
CA PRO A 364 33.10 15.97 3.51
C PRO A 364 32.87 16.58 4.90
N THR A 365 33.56 17.67 5.14
CA THR A 365 33.37 18.49 6.34
C THR A 365 31.93 18.94 6.40
N GLY A 366 31.14 18.34 7.27
CA GLY A 366 29.73 18.70 7.46
C GLY A 366 28.75 17.54 7.60
N CYS A 367 29.22 16.31 7.52
CA CYS A 367 28.39 15.16 7.84
C CYS A 367 27.99 15.23 9.32
N LYS A 368 26.74 15.56 9.59
CA LYS A 368 26.17 15.47 10.94
C LYS A 368 25.70 14.03 11.13
N ILE A 369 26.13 13.41 12.23
CA ILE A 369 25.44 12.22 12.74
C ILE A 369 24.07 12.72 13.19
N ASP A 370 23.14 12.80 12.25
CA ASP A 370 21.77 12.99 12.63
C ASP A 370 21.30 11.65 13.18
N ARG A 371 21.20 11.55 14.49
CA ARG A 371 20.51 10.45 15.16
C ARG A 371 19.02 10.59 14.91
N GLY A 372 18.68 10.72 13.64
CA GLY A 372 17.38 11.10 13.16
C GLY A 372 16.33 10.04 13.43
N ILE A 373 15.13 10.49 13.34
CA ILE A 373 13.93 9.69 13.39
C ILE A 373 13.96 8.72 12.21
N PRO A 374 13.73 7.41 12.42
CA PRO A 374 13.56 6.47 11.34
C PRO A 374 12.49 6.96 10.35
N ASP A 375 12.72 6.77 9.09
CA ASP A 375 11.70 7.00 8.07
C ASP A 375 11.45 5.73 7.25
N LYS A 376 10.33 5.67 6.56
CA LYS A 376 9.95 4.60 5.64
C LYS A 376 9.91 5.17 4.24
N LEU A 377 10.78 4.65 3.37
CA LEU A 377 10.73 4.89 1.94
C LEU A 377 9.79 3.87 1.30
N VAL A 378 8.85 4.35 0.53
CA VAL A 378 7.89 3.51 -0.21
C VAL A 378 8.09 3.72 -1.70
N VAL A 379 8.29 2.64 -2.43
CA VAL A 379 8.37 2.62 -3.89
C VAL A 379 7.14 1.89 -4.42
N GLY A 380 6.17 2.63 -4.90
CA GLY A 380 4.89 2.10 -5.36
C GLY A 380 4.55 2.51 -6.79
N SER A 381 3.32 2.20 -7.22
CA SER A 381 2.79 2.61 -8.53
C SER A 381 2.74 4.13 -8.71
N GLY A 382 2.56 4.88 -7.62
CA GLY A 382 2.55 6.35 -7.59
C GLY A 382 3.94 7.01 -7.57
N GLY A 383 5.03 6.22 -7.63
CA GLY A 383 6.40 6.71 -7.52
C GLY A 383 7.03 6.42 -6.16
N THR A 384 8.02 7.21 -5.79
CA THR A 384 8.75 7.08 -4.52
C THR A 384 8.28 8.16 -3.55
N SER A 385 7.97 7.78 -2.32
CA SER A 385 7.61 8.69 -1.23
C SER A 385 8.32 8.30 0.06
N THR A 386 8.54 9.27 0.94
CA THR A 386 9.12 9.05 2.26
C THR A 386 8.13 9.52 3.32
N VAL A 387 7.89 8.69 4.31
CA VAL A 387 7.01 8.99 5.44
C VAL A 387 7.77 8.84 6.75
N PRO A 388 7.62 9.78 7.71
CA PRO A 388 8.30 9.71 8.98
C PRO A 388 7.77 8.56 9.83
N VAL A 389 8.65 7.89 10.57
CA VAL A 389 8.33 6.83 11.52
C VAL A 389 8.76 7.27 12.91
N THR A 390 7.89 7.13 13.90
CA THR A 390 8.15 7.42 15.30
C THR A 390 8.03 6.15 16.15
N GLY A 391 8.55 6.17 17.38
CA GLY A 391 8.49 5.02 18.27
C GLY A 391 9.68 4.06 18.15
N LEU A 392 10.45 4.11 17.06
CA LEU A 392 11.72 3.41 16.95
C LEU A 392 12.87 4.32 17.36
N THR A 393 13.87 3.77 18.04
CA THR A 393 15.02 4.54 18.53
C THR A 393 16.21 4.33 17.60
N ALA A 394 16.89 5.39 17.26
CA ALA A 394 18.12 5.34 16.48
C ALA A 394 19.17 4.45 17.16
N GLY A 395 19.96 3.73 16.38
CA GLY A 395 20.98 2.80 16.87
C GLY A 395 20.49 1.36 17.04
N SER A 396 19.21 1.08 16.76
CA SER A 396 18.71 -0.29 16.60
C SER A 396 19.31 -0.92 15.35
N ARG A 397 19.69 -2.19 15.40
CA ARG A 397 20.34 -2.90 14.30
C ARG A 397 19.61 -4.19 13.97
N GLY A 398 19.57 -4.52 12.70
CA GLY A 398 19.16 -5.79 12.14
C GLY A 398 19.44 -5.80 10.64
N GLU A 399 19.83 -6.92 10.10
CA GLU A 399 20.15 -7.10 8.68
C GLU A 399 19.08 -7.97 7.99
N HIS A 400 17.89 -8.05 8.55
CA HIS A 400 16.89 -9.03 8.13
C HIS A 400 15.86 -8.42 7.18
N LEU A 401 15.42 -9.26 6.25
CA LEU A 401 14.27 -8.95 5.43
C LEU A 401 13.02 -8.86 6.33
N GLY A 402 12.27 -7.78 6.17
CA GLY A 402 10.95 -7.64 6.77
C GLY A 402 9.88 -8.33 5.92
N ALA A 403 8.65 -8.31 6.44
CA ALA A 403 7.46 -8.68 5.69
C ALA A 403 6.57 -7.44 5.49
N ALA A 404 5.80 -7.42 4.42
CA ALA A 404 4.84 -6.34 4.17
C ALA A 404 3.44 -6.91 3.94
N SER A 405 2.45 -6.26 4.53
CA SER A 405 1.05 -6.54 4.26
C SER A 405 0.61 -5.98 2.89
N ALA A 406 -0.54 -6.40 2.39
CA ALA A 406 -1.09 -5.90 1.13
C ALA A 406 -1.36 -4.39 1.16
N ASP A 407 -1.77 -3.86 2.31
CA ASP A 407 -2.01 -2.42 2.52
C ASP A 407 -0.72 -1.61 2.76
N GLY A 408 0.44 -2.29 2.85
CA GLY A 408 1.75 -1.66 2.92
C GLY A 408 2.30 -1.42 4.33
N ASP A 409 1.69 -1.99 5.37
CA ASP A 409 2.33 -2.07 6.69
C ASP A 409 3.61 -2.91 6.58
N VAL A 410 4.64 -2.52 7.29
CA VAL A 410 5.92 -3.24 7.30
C VAL A 410 6.18 -3.83 8.68
N PHE A 411 6.55 -5.10 8.70
CA PHE A 411 6.92 -5.83 9.91
C PHE A 411 8.42 -6.08 9.91
N VAL A 412 9.08 -5.76 11.01
CA VAL A 412 10.53 -5.91 11.15
C VAL A 412 10.89 -6.50 12.50
N SER A 413 11.85 -7.41 12.51
CA SER A 413 12.44 -7.93 13.74
C SER A 413 13.78 -7.25 13.96
N ILE A 414 13.88 -6.48 15.03
CA ILE A 414 15.09 -5.76 15.43
C ILE A 414 15.84 -6.61 16.45
N ASP A 415 17.08 -6.97 16.16
CA ASP A 415 17.88 -7.92 16.95
C ASP A 415 18.85 -7.25 17.92
N SER A 416 19.13 -5.95 17.74
CA SER A 416 20.03 -5.24 18.64
C SER A 416 19.71 -3.76 18.77
N GLY A 417 20.18 -3.14 19.83
CA GLY A 417 19.96 -1.72 20.12
C GLY A 417 18.75 -1.45 21.01
N PRO A 418 18.33 -0.18 21.12
CA PRO A 418 17.29 0.20 22.07
C PRO A 418 15.87 -0.29 21.73
N SER A 419 15.60 -0.63 20.46
CA SER A 419 14.27 -1.05 19.99
C SER A 419 14.25 -2.53 19.63
N VAL A 420 14.93 -3.39 20.41
CA VAL A 420 14.89 -4.86 20.18
C VAL A 420 13.45 -5.38 20.23
N GLY A 421 13.14 -6.30 19.31
CA GLY A 421 11.84 -6.97 19.23
C GLY A 421 11.19 -6.88 17.86
N LEU A 422 9.97 -7.38 17.77
CA LEU A 422 9.13 -7.36 16.58
C LEU A 422 8.28 -6.10 16.55
N TRP A 423 8.32 -5.39 15.43
CA TRP A 423 7.63 -4.12 15.26
C TRP A 423 6.76 -4.10 14.00
N LYS A 424 5.63 -3.40 14.09
CA LYS A 424 4.78 -3.01 12.99
C LYS A 424 4.99 -1.52 12.68
N VAL A 425 5.30 -1.19 11.44
CA VAL A 425 5.40 0.18 10.94
C VAL A 425 4.25 0.43 9.98
N PRO A 426 3.33 1.36 10.29
CA PRO A 426 2.16 1.59 9.46
C PRO A 426 2.49 2.02 8.03
N ALA A 427 1.61 1.69 7.08
CA ALA A 427 1.74 2.09 5.67
C ALA A 427 1.94 3.60 5.51
N ALA A 428 1.13 4.38 6.21
CA ALA A 428 1.18 5.83 6.18
C ALA A 428 2.34 6.45 7.00
N GLY A 429 3.20 5.61 7.63
CA GLY A 429 4.16 6.09 8.61
C GLY A 429 3.53 6.40 9.97
N GLY A 430 4.20 7.22 10.79
CA GLY A 430 3.73 7.57 12.14
C GLY A 430 4.32 6.65 13.20
N ALA A 431 3.55 6.35 14.27
CA ALA A 431 4.05 5.59 15.40
C ALA A 431 4.16 4.09 15.09
N ALA A 432 5.38 3.56 15.12
CA ALA A 432 5.61 2.12 15.10
C ALA A 432 5.08 1.49 16.39
N GLN A 433 4.54 0.29 16.27
CA GLN A 433 3.99 -0.48 17.38
C GLN A 433 4.86 -1.70 17.63
N GLN A 434 5.33 -1.88 18.86
CA GLN A 434 5.99 -3.12 19.26
C GLN A 434 4.93 -4.21 19.45
N LEU A 435 5.06 -5.30 18.70
CA LEU A 435 4.17 -6.46 18.78
C LEU A 435 4.68 -7.47 19.80
N ASP A 436 6.00 -7.64 19.87
CA ASP A 436 6.67 -8.57 20.81
C ASP A 436 8.08 -8.05 21.15
N ALA A 437 8.56 -8.38 22.33
CA ALA A 437 9.93 -8.11 22.74
C ALA A 437 10.94 -9.18 22.27
N ALA A 438 10.46 -10.32 21.80
CA ALA A 438 11.30 -11.40 21.26
C ALA A 438 11.80 -11.06 19.85
N GLN A 439 12.88 -11.71 19.48
CA GLN A 439 13.50 -11.62 18.15
C GLN A 439 13.04 -12.80 17.27
N TYR A 440 12.93 -12.52 15.97
CA TYR A 440 12.48 -13.48 14.99
C TYR A 440 13.40 -13.45 13.77
N SER A 441 13.76 -14.63 13.26
CA SER A 441 14.70 -14.76 12.14
C SER A 441 14.04 -14.68 10.77
N ARG A 442 12.72 -14.90 10.70
CA ARG A 442 11.94 -14.86 9.46
C ARG A 442 10.53 -14.34 9.74
N LEU A 443 10.04 -13.52 8.83
CA LEU A 443 8.69 -12.98 8.88
C LEU A 443 7.95 -13.29 7.58
N LEU A 444 6.66 -13.57 7.68
CA LEU A 444 5.78 -13.80 6.54
C LEU A 444 4.40 -13.22 6.86
N VAL A 445 3.83 -12.46 5.93
CA VAL A 445 2.45 -11.95 6.00
C VAL A 445 1.65 -12.60 4.88
N ILE A 446 0.49 -13.15 5.23
CA ILE A 446 -0.46 -13.77 4.31
C ILE A 446 -1.87 -13.26 4.57
#